data_2f524480d822ad60184b1dd2f6e3ec04
#
_entry.id   2f524480d822ad60184b1dd2f6e3ec04
#
_cell.length_a   1.000
_cell.length_b   1.000
_cell.length_c   1.000
_cell.angle_alpha   90.00
_cell.angle_beta   90.00
_cell.angle_gamma   90.00
#
_symmetry.space_group_name_H-M   'P 1'
#
loop_
_entity.id
_entity.type
_entity.pdbx_description
1 polymer ?
#
loop_
_entity_poly.entity_id
_entity_poly.type
_entity_poly.pdbx_seq_one_letter_code
_entity_poly.pdbx_strand_id
1 'polypeptide(L)'
;MRLRWTRPALRDLSDIHAYIAERNPVAARVVMRAIHVLAERLTVHPMLGHPGRVKGTRELALAGYPYAIAYRITREAVELLAVRHMARRWPRRSD
;
A
#
# COMPACT_ATOMS: atom_id res chain seq x y z
N MET A 1 4.41 -9.41 14.08
CA MET A 1 4.44 -10.21 12.85
C MET A 1 5.48 -9.67 11.88
N ARG A 2 5.92 -10.51 10.99
CA ARG A 2 6.85 -10.08 9.96
C ARG A 2 6.11 -9.29 8.89
N LEU A 3 6.83 -8.44 8.19
CA LEU A 3 6.30 -7.66 7.08
C LEU A 3 6.89 -8.22 5.80
N ARG A 4 6.03 -8.50 4.83
CA ARG A 4 6.49 -9.02 3.56
C ARG A 4 5.88 -8.21 2.41
N TRP A 5 6.75 -7.58 1.63
CA TRP A 5 6.34 -6.86 0.42
C TRP A 5 6.33 -7.82 -0.75
N THR A 6 5.18 -7.99 -1.38
CA THR A 6 5.11 -8.80 -2.59
C THR A 6 5.65 -8.00 -3.77
N ARG A 7 5.99 -8.69 -4.85
CA ARG A 7 6.47 -8.02 -6.05
C ARG A 7 5.48 -7.01 -6.60
N PRO A 8 4.18 -7.34 -6.71
CA PRO A 8 3.22 -6.34 -7.18
C PRO A 8 3.18 -5.10 -6.30
N ALA A 9 3.28 -5.27 -4.98
CA ALA A 9 3.28 -4.12 -4.07
C ALA A 9 4.53 -3.26 -4.27
N LEU A 10 5.68 -3.89 -4.44
CA LEU A 10 6.92 -3.15 -4.71
C LEU A 10 6.85 -2.41 -6.04
N ARG A 11 6.24 -3.02 -7.05
CA ARG A 11 6.06 -2.38 -8.34
C ARG A 11 5.15 -1.17 -8.21
N ASP A 12 4.07 -1.30 -7.43
CA ASP A 12 3.18 -0.17 -7.17
C ASP A 12 3.91 0.98 -6.50
N LEU A 13 4.75 0.67 -5.50
CA LEU A 13 5.54 1.70 -4.83
C LEU A 13 6.43 2.43 -5.80
N SER A 14 7.11 1.69 -6.66
CA SER A 14 8.00 2.27 -7.65
C SER A 14 7.25 3.20 -8.60
N ASP A 15 6.08 2.76 -9.05
CA ASP A 15 5.26 3.55 -9.98
C ASP A 15 4.76 4.83 -9.31
N ILE A 16 4.32 4.73 -8.07
CA ILE A 16 3.84 5.89 -7.34
C ILE A 16 4.97 6.89 -7.11
N HIS A 17 6.14 6.38 -6.70
CA HIS A 17 7.30 7.23 -6.50
C HIS A 17 7.64 7.98 -7.78
N ALA A 18 7.74 7.27 -8.90
CA ALA A 18 8.10 7.88 -10.17
C ALA A 18 7.11 8.95 -10.58
N TYR A 19 5.82 8.66 -10.40
CA TYR A 19 4.77 9.60 -10.78
C TYR A 19 4.87 10.90 -9.98
N ILE A 20 5.03 10.80 -8.67
CA ILE A 20 5.10 11.98 -7.81
C ILE A 20 6.42 12.72 -8.02
N ALA A 21 7.52 11.97 -8.16
CA ALA A 21 8.85 12.56 -8.24
C ALA A 21 9.03 13.40 -9.50
N GLU A 22 8.28 13.11 -10.56
CA GLU A 22 8.33 13.93 -11.77
C GLU A 22 7.98 15.38 -11.48
N ARG A 23 7.10 15.60 -10.51
CA ARG A 23 6.65 16.96 -10.18
C ARG A 23 7.26 17.47 -8.90
N ASN A 24 7.49 16.57 -7.94
CA ASN A 24 7.93 17.00 -6.62
C ASN A 24 8.68 15.86 -5.93
N PRO A 25 10.03 15.83 -6.10
CA PRO A 25 10.83 14.75 -5.48
C PRO A 25 10.72 14.71 -3.96
N VAL A 26 10.55 15.85 -3.32
CA VAL A 26 10.42 15.89 -1.86
C VAL A 26 9.11 15.23 -1.44
N ALA A 27 8.02 15.56 -2.15
CA ALA A 27 6.73 14.96 -1.86
C ALA A 27 6.78 13.45 -2.07
N ALA A 28 7.51 12.98 -3.09
CA ALA A 28 7.65 11.56 -3.33
C ALA A 28 8.26 10.85 -2.13
N ARG A 29 9.31 11.44 -1.55
CA ARG A 29 9.95 10.86 -0.37
C ARG A 29 9.01 10.84 0.83
N VAL A 30 8.25 11.91 1.01
CA VAL A 30 7.30 12.00 2.13
C VAL A 30 6.24 10.91 2.01
N VAL A 31 5.69 10.71 0.83
CA VAL A 31 4.66 9.70 0.62
C VAL A 31 5.23 8.30 0.83
N MET A 32 6.43 8.04 0.29
CA MET A 32 7.07 6.74 0.48
C MET A 32 7.27 6.44 1.96
N ARG A 33 7.75 7.43 2.70
CA ARG A 33 7.96 7.26 4.13
C ARG A 33 6.64 6.96 4.85
N ALA A 34 5.58 7.69 4.51
CA ALA A 34 4.28 7.49 5.13
C ALA A 34 3.76 6.07 4.86
N ILE A 35 3.95 5.57 3.65
CA ILE A 35 3.53 4.21 3.31
C ILE A 35 4.31 3.19 4.13
N HIS A 36 5.63 3.38 4.25
CA HIS A 36 6.46 2.46 5.02
C HIS A 36 6.10 2.47 6.51
N VAL A 37 5.84 3.64 7.07
CA VAL A 37 5.45 3.74 8.47
C VAL A 37 4.13 3.02 8.70
N LEU A 38 3.17 3.21 7.79
CA LEU A 38 1.88 2.54 7.91
C LEU A 38 2.04 1.02 7.81
N ALA A 39 2.86 0.56 6.89
CA ALA A 39 3.11 -0.86 6.72
C ALA A 39 3.70 -1.47 8.00
N GLU A 40 4.64 -0.77 8.63
CA GLU A 40 5.23 -1.26 9.87
C GLU A 40 4.19 -1.35 11.00
N ARG A 41 3.26 -0.41 11.03
CA ARG A 41 2.21 -0.45 12.05
C ARG A 41 1.35 -1.69 11.92
N LEU A 42 1.19 -2.19 10.70
CA LEU A 42 0.39 -3.39 10.48
C LEU A 42 1.03 -4.65 11.09
N THR A 43 2.33 -4.64 11.32
CA THR A 43 2.97 -5.79 11.96
C THR A 43 2.59 -5.90 13.42
N VAL A 44 2.23 -4.78 14.04
CA VAL A 44 1.79 -4.73 15.44
C VAL A 44 0.27 -4.80 15.54
N HIS A 45 -0.42 -4.17 14.60
CA HIS A 45 -1.87 -4.09 14.59
C HIS A 45 -2.41 -4.58 13.24
N PRO A 46 -2.33 -5.90 12.97
CA PRO A 46 -2.70 -6.39 11.63
C PRO A 46 -4.19 -6.22 11.29
N MET A 47 -5.05 -6.09 12.30
CA MET A 47 -6.48 -5.93 12.05
C MET A 47 -6.89 -4.47 11.86
N LEU A 48 -5.93 -3.56 11.74
CA LEU A 48 -6.21 -2.13 11.60
C LEU A 48 -7.02 -1.81 10.35
N GLY A 49 -6.76 -2.50 9.25
CA GLY A 49 -7.52 -2.31 8.03
C GLY A 49 -8.89 -2.98 8.10
N HIS A 50 -9.77 -2.58 7.19
CA HIS A 50 -11.09 -3.18 7.07
C HIS A 50 -11.06 -4.28 5.99
N PRO A 51 -12.07 -5.15 5.95
CA PRO A 51 -12.14 -6.18 4.90
C PRO A 51 -12.04 -5.56 3.52
N GLY A 52 -11.18 -6.14 2.68
CA GLY A 52 -10.91 -5.61 1.36
C GLY A 52 -11.93 -6.07 0.32
N ARG A 53 -11.76 -5.54 -0.88
CA ARG A 53 -12.62 -5.90 -2.00
C ARG A 53 -12.47 -7.37 -2.39
N VAL A 54 -11.27 -7.90 -2.24
CA VAL A 54 -11.01 -9.30 -2.54
C VAL A 54 -11.11 -10.08 -1.24
N LYS A 55 -11.82 -11.19 -1.28
CA LYS A 55 -12.01 -12.03 -0.12
C LYS A 55 -10.66 -12.44 0.46
N GLY A 56 -10.55 -12.38 1.78
CA GLY A 56 -9.31 -12.75 2.47
C GLY A 56 -8.30 -11.64 2.56
N THR A 57 -8.61 -10.47 2.02
CA THR A 57 -7.69 -9.32 2.08
C THR A 57 -8.26 -8.22 2.97
N ARG A 58 -7.42 -7.29 3.32
CA ARG A 58 -7.79 -6.10 4.08
C ARG A 58 -7.21 -4.88 3.40
N GLU A 59 -7.81 -3.73 3.64
CA GLU A 59 -7.35 -2.47 3.06
C GLU A 59 -7.29 -1.40 4.14
N LEU A 60 -6.28 -0.55 4.04
CA LEU A 60 -6.08 0.53 5.00
C LEU A 60 -5.65 1.79 4.25
N ALA A 61 -6.43 2.86 4.43
CA ALA A 61 -6.12 4.13 3.78
C ALA A 61 -4.97 4.84 4.48
N LEU A 62 -4.14 5.50 3.70
CA LEU A 62 -3.05 6.32 4.19
C LEU A 62 -3.62 7.69 4.53
N ALA A 63 -3.58 8.06 5.80
CA ALA A 63 -4.15 9.34 6.23
C ALA A 63 -3.47 10.51 5.54
N GLY A 64 -4.26 11.40 4.95
CA GLY A 64 -3.75 12.61 4.30
C GLY A 64 -3.28 12.43 2.87
N TYR A 65 -3.35 11.23 2.32
CA TYR A 65 -2.91 10.95 0.95
C TYR A 65 -3.92 10.04 0.25
N PRO A 66 -4.01 10.11 -1.06
CA PRO A 66 -5.04 9.35 -1.79
C PRO A 66 -4.66 7.91 -2.08
N TYR A 67 -3.97 7.27 -1.16
CA TYR A 67 -3.50 5.90 -1.35
C TYR A 67 -4.01 4.97 -0.26
N ALA A 68 -4.14 3.70 -0.60
CA ALA A 68 -4.51 2.66 0.35
C ALA A 68 -3.62 1.46 0.13
N ILE A 69 -3.32 0.77 1.22
CA ILE A 69 -2.56 -0.47 1.20
C ILE A 69 -3.55 -1.63 1.23
N ALA A 70 -3.39 -2.57 0.30
CA ALA A 70 -4.12 -3.83 0.34
C ALA A 70 -3.16 -4.89 0.86
N TYR A 71 -3.61 -5.68 1.83
CA TYR A 71 -2.73 -6.65 2.46
C TYR A 71 -3.51 -7.89 2.90
N ARG A 72 -2.77 -8.91 3.26
CA ARG A 72 -3.32 -10.15 3.75
C ARG A 72 -2.53 -10.58 4.97
N ILE A 73 -3.23 -11.16 5.95
CA ILE A 73 -2.58 -11.66 7.16
C ILE A 73 -2.40 -13.16 6.97
N THR A 74 -1.16 -13.61 7.07
CA THR A 74 -0.86 -15.03 7.07
C THR A 74 -0.44 -15.42 8.47
N ARG A 75 -0.10 -16.69 8.63
CA ARG A 75 0.31 -17.22 9.91
C ARG A 75 1.48 -16.46 10.51
N GLU A 76 2.43 -16.05 9.68
CA GLU A 76 3.68 -15.47 10.16
C GLU A 76 3.89 -14.03 9.75
N ALA A 77 3.13 -13.54 8.80
CA ALA A 77 3.46 -12.27 8.20
C ALA A 77 2.22 -11.49 7.79
N VAL A 78 2.39 -10.18 7.72
CA VAL A 78 1.49 -9.31 6.99
C VAL A 78 2.10 -9.18 5.60
N GLU A 79 1.36 -9.61 4.58
CA GLU A 79 1.81 -9.53 3.19
C GLU A 79 1.16 -8.35 2.50
N LEU A 80 1.96 -7.42 2.04
CA LEU A 80 1.45 -6.27 1.30
C LEU A 80 1.27 -6.67 -0.15
N LEU A 81 0.04 -6.57 -0.63
CA LEU A 81 -0.34 -7.08 -1.95
C LEU A 81 -0.35 -6.00 -3.00
N ALA A 82 -0.71 -4.78 -2.62
CA ALA A 82 -0.84 -3.67 -3.56
C ALA A 82 -0.85 -2.36 -2.80
N VAL A 83 -0.47 -1.29 -3.49
CA VAL A 83 -0.68 0.07 -3.01
C VAL A 83 -1.45 0.77 -4.12
N ARG A 84 -2.65 1.25 -3.79
CA ARG A 84 -3.60 1.75 -4.79
C ARG A 84 -3.90 3.21 -4.59
N HIS A 85 -4.09 3.91 -5.69
CA HIS A 85 -4.64 5.26 -5.65
C HIS A 85 -6.15 5.13 -5.52
N MET A 86 -6.71 5.69 -4.46
CA MET A 86 -8.12 5.48 -4.15
C MET A 86 -9.08 6.08 -5.16
N ALA A 87 -8.67 7.16 -5.83
CA ALA A 87 -9.52 7.83 -6.80
C ALA A 87 -9.46 7.20 -8.18
N ARG A 88 -8.51 6.32 -8.42
CA ARG A 88 -8.37 5.67 -9.71
C ARG A 88 -9.04 4.31 -9.70
N ARG A 89 -9.49 3.90 -10.88
CA ARG A 89 -10.05 2.57 -11.03
C ARG A 89 -8.96 1.53 -10.81
N TRP A 90 -9.31 0.50 -10.10
CA TRP A 90 -8.37 -0.57 -9.83
C TRP A 90 -9.05 -1.92 -10.00
N PRO A 91 -8.42 -2.93 -10.56
CA PRO A 91 -7.04 -2.88 -11.05
C PRO A 91 -6.93 -1.97 -12.26
N ARG A 92 -5.73 -1.42 -12.44
CA ARG A 92 -5.47 -0.58 -13.55
C ARG A 92 -5.54 -1.38 -14.81
N ARG A 93 -6.31 -0.88 -15.75
CA ARG A 93 -6.50 -1.59 -17.01
C ARG A 93 -5.64 -0.97 -18.06
N SER A 94 -4.96 -1.80 -18.80
CA SER A 94 -4.17 -1.31 -19.92
C SER A 94 -4.82 -1.62 -21.23
N ASP A 95 -5.94 -2.21 -21.19
CA ASP A 95 -6.69 -2.60 -22.35
C ASP A 95 -7.14 -1.44 -23.21
#